data_1175b251f1cd80f447b15fafadbbac59
#
_entry.id   1175b251f1cd80f447b15fafadbbac59
#
_cell.length_a   1.000
_cell.length_b   1.000
_cell.length_c   1.000
_cell.angle_alpha   90.00
_cell.angle_beta   90.00
_cell.angle_gamma   90.00
#
_symmetry.space_group_name_H-M   'P 1'
#
loop_
_entity.id
_entity.type
_entity.pdbx_description
1 polymer ?
#
loop_
_entity_poly.entity_id
_entity_poly.type
_entity_poly.pdbx_seq_one_letter_code
_entity_poly.pdbx_strand_id
1 'polypeptide(L)'
;ELLEIVDLFIKKLNVRLEERDITLTLTIAAKERLIELGYDPAMGARPLRRAVQREIEDKISESILQGEIKNASDVVADVVAGEFIFTSNVRVIASI
;
A
#
# COMPACT_ATOMS: atom_id res chain seq x y z
N GLU A 1 6.96 -16.94 0.83
CA GLU A 1 8.08 -16.35 0.26
C GLU A 1 7.97 -14.88 0.04
N LEU A 2 8.19 -14.40 -1.21
CA LEU A 2 8.19 -12.96 -1.46
C LEU A 2 6.84 -12.34 -1.23
N LEU A 3 5.76 -13.02 -1.57
CA LEU A 3 4.42 -12.50 -1.31
C LEU A 3 4.18 -12.34 0.19
N GLU A 4 4.67 -13.29 0.97
CA GLU A 4 4.52 -13.19 2.42
C GLU A 4 5.31 -12.02 2.99
N ILE A 5 6.48 -11.74 2.40
CA ILE A 5 7.27 -10.59 2.84
C ILE A 5 6.54 -9.29 2.53
N VAL A 6 5.94 -9.19 1.34
CA VAL A 6 5.15 -8.03 1.00
C VAL A 6 3.99 -7.88 1.98
N ASP A 7 3.28 -8.96 2.26
CA ASP A 7 2.16 -8.93 3.19
C ASP A 7 2.59 -8.45 4.56
N LEU A 8 3.78 -8.85 5.00
CA LEU A 8 4.28 -8.41 6.30
C LEU A 8 4.55 -6.91 6.32
N PHE A 9 5.16 -6.39 5.25
CA PHE A 9 5.40 -4.95 5.16
C PHE A 9 4.09 -4.16 5.13
N ILE A 10 3.10 -4.67 4.40
CA ILE A 10 1.81 -4.00 4.33
C ILE A 10 1.10 -4.05 5.68
N LYS A 11 1.22 -5.16 6.39
CA LYS A 11 0.64 -5.27 7.73
C LYS A 11 1.24 -4.22 8.66
N LYS A 12 2.56 -4.02 8.60
CA LYS A 12 3.20 -3.02 9.43
C LYS A 12 2.76 -1.62 9.06
N LEU A 13 2.56 -1.37 7.77
CA LEU A 13 2.08 -0.07 7.34
C LEU A 13 0.65 0.16 7.84
N ASN A 14 -0.19 -0.87 7.79
CA ASN A 14 -1.55 -0.75 8.28
C ASN A 14 -1.63 -0.44 9.76
N VAL A 15 -0.68 -0.93 10.55
CA VAL A 15 -0.64 -0.58 11.96
C VAL A 15 -0.52 0.93 12.15
N ARG A 16 0.32 1.56 11.33
CA ARG A 16 0.47 3.00 11.39
C ARG A 16 -0.75 3.75 10.86
N LEU A 17 -1.39 3.17 9.85
CA LEU A 17 -2.58 3.80 9.28
C LEU A 17 -3.79 3.70 10.17
N GLU A 18 -3.77 2.82 11.17
CA GLU A 18 -4.87 2.70 12.12
C GLU A 18 -5.13 4.01 12.86
N GLU A 19 -4.11 4.82 13.05
CA GLU A 19 -4.31 6.10 13.73
C GLU A 19 -5.27 6.99 12.98
N ARG A 20 -5.38 6.81 11.69
CA ARG A 20 -6.28 7.59 10.86
C ARG A 20 -7.49 6.77 10.44
N ASP A 21 -7.62 5.55 10.98
CA ASP A 21 -8.71 4.63 10.64
C ASP A 21 -8.72 4.34 9.14
N ILE A 22 -7.51 4.17 8.56
CA ILE A 22 -7.36 3.84 7.15
C ILE A 22 -6.89 2.40 7.06
N THR A 23 -7.51 1.64 6.18
CA THR A 23 -7.12 0.26 5.89
C THR A 23 -6.66 0.17 4.45
N LEU A 24 -5.48 -0.39 4.26
CA LEU A 24 -4.87 -0.55 2.93
C LEU A 24 -4.88 -2.01 2.53
N THR A 25 -5.32 -2.27 1.32
CA THR A 25 -5.29 -3.60 0.72
C THR A 25 -4.62 -3.48 -0.65
N LEU A 26 -3.77 -4.45 -0.97
CA LEU A 26 -3.13 -4.52 -2.28
C LEU A 26 -3.75 -5.66 -3.08
N THR A 27 -3.98 -5.40 -4.36
CA THR A 27 -4.37 -6.49 -5.27
C THR A 27 -3.16 -7.40 -5.50
N ILE A 28 -3.43 -8.60 -6.00
CA ILE A 28 -2.34 -9.52 -6.34
C ILE A 28 -1.41 -8.88 -7.37
N ALA A 29 -1.98 -8.17 -8.34
CA ALA A 29 -1.17 -7.50 -9.36
C ALA A 29 -0.24 -6.46 -8.74
N ALA A 30 -0.73 -5.73 -7.74
CA ALA A 30 0.10 -4.74 -7.06
C ALA A 30 1.24 -5.42 -6.30
N LYS A 31 0.95 -6.53 -5.64
CA LYS A 31 1.98 -7.26 -4.91
C LYS A 31 3.05 -7.80 -5.85
N GLU A 32 2.62 -8.34 -6.98
CA GLU A 32 3.57 -8.88 -7.96
C GLU A 32 4.42 -7.77 -8.56
N ARG A 33 3.82 -6.61 -8.78
CA ARG A 33 4.59 -5.48 -9.30
C ARG A 33 5.65 -5.01 -8.32
N LEU A 34 5.32 -5.00 -7.03
CA LEU A 34 6.30 -4.65 -6.01
C LEU A 34 7.47 -5.63 -6.02
N ILE A 35 7.17 -6.92 -6.19
CA ILE A 35 8.21 -7.93 -6.23
C ILE A 35 9.12 -7.70 -7.44
N GLU A 36 8.53 -7.39 -8.60
CA GLU A 36 9.32 -7.10 -9.80
C GLU A 36 10.26 -5.93 -9.58
N LEU A 37 9.78 -4.90 -8.90
CA LEU A 37 10.57 -3.69 -8.69
C LEU A 37 11.58 -3.85 -7.57
N GLY A 38 11.30 -4.70 -6.61
CA GLY A 38 12.08 -4.78 -5.40
C GLY A 38 12.91 -6.03 -5.21
N TYR A 39 12.83 -7.00 -6.12
CA TYR A 39 13.62 -8.21 -5.97
C TYR A 39 14.90 -8.11 -6.78
N ASP A 40 16.02 -8.45 -6.18
CA ASP A 40 17.31 -8.48 -6.84
C ASP A 40 17.97 -9.79 -6.47
N PRO A 41 18.38 -10.61 -7.46
CA PRO A 41 18.99 -11.91 -7.14
C PRO A 41 20.24 -11.79 -6.27
N ALA A 42 20.98 -10.68 -6.40
CA ALA A 42 22.20 -10.49 -5.60
C ALA A 42 21.91 -10.03 -4.19
N MET A 43 20.86 -9.22 -4.02
CA MET A 43 20.54 -8.62 -2.72
C MET A 43 19.32 -9.26 -2.07
N GLY A 44 18.65 -10.17 -2.78
CA GLY A 44 17.47 -10.83 -2.24
C GLY A 44 16.30 -9.88 -2.10
N ALA A 45 15.63 -9.93 -0.96
CA ALA A 45 14.45 -9.13 -0.73
C ALA A 45 14.76 -7.77 -0.10
N ARG A 46 16.04 -7.43 0.09
CA ARG A 46 16.38 -6.18 0.73
C ARG A 46 15.82 -4.95 -0.01
N PRO A 47 15.90 -4.87 -1.35
CA PRO A 47 15.31 -3.71 -2.04
C PRO A 47 13.79 -3.71 -2.02
N LEU A 48 13.16 -4.81 -1.65
CA LEU A 48 11.71 -4.91 -1.63
C LEU A 48 11.11 -3.94 -0.61
N ARG A 49 11.76 -3.80 0.54
CA ARG A 49 11.28 -2.87 1.54
C ARG A 49 11.27 -1.44 0.99
N ARG A 50 12.31 -1.08 0.23
CA ARG A 50 12.38 0.24 -0.38
C ARG A 50 11.31 0.44 -1.43
N ALA A 51 11.02 -0.64 -2.20
CA ALA A 51 9.96 -0.54 -3.19
C ALA A 51 8.61 -0.31 -2.53
N VAL A 52 8.33 -1.02 -1.45
CA VAL A 52 7.08 -0.80 -0.71
C VAL A 52 7.03 0.62 -0.18
N GLN A 53 8.13 1.10 0.37
CA GLN A 53 8.16 2.44 0.93
C GLN A 53 7.94 3.48 -0.16
N ARG A 54 8.67 3.37 -1.27
CA ARG A 54 8.61 4.37 -2.32
C ARG A 54 7.28 4.33 -3.09
N GLU A 55 6.82 3.13 -3.43
CA GLU A 55 5.66 3.01 -4.31
C GLU A 55 4.34 3.05 -3.55
N ILE A 56 4.34 2.66 -2.30
CA ILE A 56 3.10 2.56 -1.54
C ILE A 56 3.05 3.59 -0.41
N GLU A 57 4.00 3.50 0.52
CA GLU A 57 3.93 4.31 1.74
C GLU A 57 4.03 5.80 1.43
N ASP A 58 5.01 6.20 0.62
CA ASP A 58 5.21 7.61 0.32
C ASP A 58 4.04 8.18 -0.46
N LYS A 59 3.49 7.40 -1.38
CA LYS A 59 2.38 7.87 -2.19
C LYS A 59 1.10 8.02 -1.37
N ILE A 60 0.87 7.10 -0.44
CA ILE A 60 -0.28 7.20 0.45
C ILE A 60 -0.13 8.39 1.36
N SER A 61 1.06 8.60 1.92
CA SER A 61 1.29 9.74 2.80
C SER A 61 1.05 11.05 2.07
N GLU A 62 1.51 11.14 0.83
CA GLU A 62 1.30 12.33 0.04
C GLU A 62 -0.18 12.56 -0.23
N SER A 63 -0.91 11.50 -0.56
CA SER A 63 -2.34 11.60 -0.84
C SER A 63 -3.11 12.02 0.41
N ILE A 64 -2.69 11.57 1.59
CA ILE A 64 -3.32 12.00 2.83
C ILE A 64 -3.08 13.49 3.05
N LEU A 65 -1.86 13.94 2.84
CA LEU A 65 -1.53 15.36 3.02
C LEU A 65 -2.30 16.25 2.06
N GLN A 66 -2.54 15.77 0.86
CA GLN A 66 -3.28 16.53 -0.14
C GLN A 66 -4.79 16.43 0.03
N GLY A 67 -5.25 15.60 0.96
CA GLY A 67 -6.67 15.44 1.19
C GLY A 67 -7.37 14.49 0.23
N GLU A 68 -6.60 13.78 -0.58
CA GLU A 68 -7.17 12.81 -1.51
C GLU A 68 -7.63 11.54 -0.80
N ILE A 69 -6.89 11.14 0.22
CA ILE A 69 -7.29 10.02 1.07
C ILE A 69 -7.69 10.60 2.42
N LYS A 70 -8.91 10.34 2.81
CA LYS A 70 -9.46 10.88 4.05
C LYS A 70 -9.42 9.83 5.15
N ASN A 71 -9.54 10.29 6.38
CA ASN A 71 -9.64 9.37 7.50
C ASN A 71 -10.88 8.48 7.33
N ALA A 72 -10.87 7.33 7.98
CA ALA A 72 -11.97 6.37 7.91
C ALA A 72 -12.21 5.89 6.49
N SER A 73 -11.12 5.54 5.80
CA SER A 73 -11.19 5.11 4.40
C SER A 73 -10.63 3.71 4.23
N ASP A 74 -11.19 2.99 3.27
CA ASP A 74 -10.60 1.76 2.76
C ASP A 74 -9.90 2.10 1.46
N VAL A 75 -8.62 1.78 1.38
CA VAL A 75 -7.80 2.10 0.22
C VAL A 75 -7.34 0.80 -0.43
N VAL A 76 -7.50 0.73 -1.74
CA VAL A 76 -7.02 -0.40 -2.51
C VAL A 76 -5.95 0.09 -3.46
N ALA A 77 -4.78 -0.54 -3.41
CA ALA A 77 -3.69 -0.28 -4.34
C ALA A 77 -3.72 -1.34 -5.41
N ASP A 78 -3.76 -0.90 -6.65
CA ASP A 78 -3.79 -1.78 -7.81
C ASP A 78 -2.75 -1.30 -8.81
N VAL A 79 -2.59 -2.02 -9.90
CA VAL A 79 -1.63 -1.68 -10.94
C VAL A 79 -2.35 -1.68 -12.27
N VAL A 80 -2.22 -0.58 -13.00
CA VAL A 80 -2.77 -0.47 -14.35
C VAL A 80 -1.64 0.05 -15.25
N ALA A 81 -1.35 -0.69 -16.30
CA ALA A 81 -0.29 -0.35 -17.25
C ALA A 81 1.05 -0.13 -16.55
N GLY A 82 1.33 -0.96 -15.56
CA GLY A 82 2.60 -0.91 -14.83
C GLY A 82 2.68 0.14 -13.74
N GLU A 83 1.64 0.94 -13.57
CA GLU A 83 1.67 2.01 -12.58
C GLU A 83 0.69 1.74 -11.45
N PHE A 84 1.11 2.11 -10.25
CA PHE A 84 0.27 1.94 -9.07
C PHE A 84 -0.82 3.00 -9.03
N ILE A 85 -2.04 2.56 -8.80
CA ILE A 85 -3.17 3.47 -8.61
C ILE A 85 -3.83 3.13 -7.28
N PHE A 86 -4.36 4.16 -6.65
CA PHE A 86 -4.98 4.01 -5.33
C PHE A 86 -6.41 4.48 -5.41
N THR A 87 -7.32 3.60 -4.99
CA THR A 87 -8.74 3.92 -4.92
C THR A 87 -9.13 3.95 -3.47
N SER A 88 -9.77 5.02 -3.03
CA SER A 88 -10.16 5.15 -1.64
C SER A 88 -11.67 5.36 -1.53
N ASN A 89 -12.24 4.72 -0.52
CA ASN A 89 -13.66 4.86 -0.22
C ASN A 89 -13.80 5.17 1.25
N VAL A 90 -14.40 6.30 1.56
CA VAL A 90 -14.68 6.66 2.94
C VAL A 90 -15.79 5.76 3.45
N ARG A 91 -15.54 5.13 4.61
CA ARG A 91 -16.55 4.30 5.24
C ARG A 91 -17.62 5.21 5.86
N VAL A 92 -18.84 5.04 5.40
CA VAL A 92 -19.94 5.80 5.96
C VAL A 92 -20.46 5.07 7.18
N ILE A 93 -20.37 5.72 8.33
CA ILE A 93 -20.93 5.16 9.54
C ILE A 93 -22.37 5.64 9.60
N ALA A 94 -23.27 4.73 9.32
CA ALA A 94 -24.68 5.05 9.42
C ALA A 94 -25.02 5.06 10.90
N SER A 95 -24.84 6.18 11.52
CA SER A 95 -24.97 6.25 12.95
C SER A 95 -26.26 6.91 13.30
N ILE A 96 -27.29 6.58 12.85
CA ILE A 96 -28.48 7.24 13.33
C ILE A 96 -29.58 6.34 13.70
#